data_231b4398bacd5fb3df001561cf041c47
#
_entry.id   231b4398bacd5fb3df001561cf041c47
#
_cell.length_a   1.000
_cell.length_b   1.000
_cell.length_c   1.000
_cell.angle_alpha   90.00
_cell.angle_beta   90.00
_cell.angle_gamma   90.00
#
_symmetry.space_group_name_H-M   'P 1'
#
loop_
_entity.id
_entity.type
_entity.pdbx_description
1 polymer ?
#
loop_
_entity_poly.entity_id
_entity_poly.type
_entity_poly.pdbx_seq_one_letter_code
_entity_poly.pdbx_strand_id
1 'polypeptide(L)'
;WADDVAIMGARLQAGEQTWSKPFVMADVPGFPDINPILFLDTQDRLWLMWYTVIANQWETSLPKYRISENYMKQAGPPKWSWQDVLHVKPGDSSERGIQPGDRFVKSIERQIEEYAKYISQSANISEQATRKIVNRWRAELLGKARGENMIRRGRLLDATGKSTEKQLGYAYFRRMGWQTKNKAVIVDKNRMIIPFYSDGFSFSLMAITDDCGDNWQFSEPLVGAGNIQPSIAKKTDGTLVAYMRDNGPAPKRLHISTSKDGGLTWSPVRDSE
;
A
#
# COMPACT_ATOMS: atom_id res chain seq x y z
N TRP A 1 -18.57 8.17 4.09
CA TRP A 1 -17.47 8.72 4.87
C TRP A 1 -17.80 10.16 5.22
N ALA A 2 -17.30 10.63 6.36
CA ALA A 2 -17.25 12.05 6.60
C ALA A 2 -16.22 12.68 5.65
N ASP A 3 -16.53 13.83 5.11
CA ASP A 3 -15.67 14.53 4.15
C ASP A 3 -14.46 15.19 4.82
N ASP A 4 -14.41 15.13 6.15
CA ASP A 4 -13.37 15.79 6.96
C ASP A 4 -13.06 14.89 8.17
N VAL A 5 -11.95 14.16 8.12
CA VAL A 5 -11.48 13.26 9.17
C VAL A 5 -10.02 13.55 9.47
N ALA A 6 -9.75 14.04 10.68
CA ALA A 6 -8.40 14.34 11.15
C ALA A 6 -7.75 13.17 11.88
N ILE A 7 -6.43 13.10 11.86
CA ILE A 7 -5.64 12.19 12.69
C ILE A 7 -5.43 12.82 14.07
N MET A 8 -5.94 12.14 15.08
CA MET A 8 -5.78 12.56 16.48
C MET A 8 -4.69 11.74 17.16
N GLY A 9 -4.00 12.37 18.10
CA GLY A 9 -3.03 11.71 18.99
C GLY A 9 -3.24 12.06 20.44
N ALA A 10 -2.69 11.25 21.32
CA ALA A 10 -2.58 11.51 22.75
C ALA A 10 -1.24 10.98 23.27
N ARG A 11 -0.78 11.48 24.41
CA ARG A 11 0.45 11.03 25.08
C ARG A 11 0.15 10.34 26.37
N LEU A 12 0.84 9.24 26.63
CA LEU A 12 0.96 8.64 27.93
C LEU A 12 2.41 8.80 28.39
N GLN A 13 2.62 9.59 29.43
CA GLN A 13 3.97 9.79 29.99
C GLN A 13 4.42 8.55 30.75
N ALA A 14 5.72 8.28 30.75
CA ALA A 14 6.28 7.16 31.49
C ALA A 14 5.95 7.31 32.99
N GLY A 15 5.36 6.26 33.56
CA GLY A 15 4.90 6.22 34.96
C GLY A 15 3.48 6.76 35.19
N GLU A 16 2.86 7.40 34.20
CA GLU A 16 1.47 7.85 34.32
C GLU A 16 0.50 6.75 33.84
N GLN A 17 -0.71 6.75 34.39
CA GLN A 17 -1.79 5.85 33.97
C GLN A 17 -2.87 6.57 33.14
N THR A 18 -2.74 7.88 32.98
CA THR A 18 -3.75 8.71 32.31
C THR A 18 -3.18 9.34 31.06
N TRP A 19 -3.87 9.16 29.95
CA TRP A 19 -3.54 9.79 28.69
C TRP A 19 -3.78 11.30 28.73
N SER A 20 -2.97 12.05 28.02
CA SER A 20 -3.22 13.48 27.76
C SER A 20 -4.56 13.69 27.07
N LYS A 21 -5.05 14.94 27.07
CA LYS A 21 -6.15 15.31 26.15
C LYS A 21 -5.71 15.04 24.71
N PRO A 22 -6.62 14.56 23.84
CA PRO A 22 -6.34 14.40 22.43
C PRO A 22 -5.94 15.71 21.76
N PHE A 23 -5.04 15.64 20.79
CA PHE A 23 -4.60 16.77 19.95
C PHE A 23 -4.51 16.33 18.49
N VAL A 24 -4.62 17.30 17.58
CA VAL A 24 -4.51 17.05 16.14
C VAL A 24 -3.06 16.71 15.77
N MET A 25 -2.86 15.59 15.10
CA MET A 25 -1.58 15.13 14.56
C MET A 25 -1.43 15.48 13.09
N ALA A 26 -2.50 15.33 12.32
CA ALA A 26 -2.60 15.74 10.93
C ALA A 26 -4.06 16.04 10.59
N ASP A 27 -4.24 17.05 9.75
CA ASP A 27 -5.53 17.48 9.26
C ASP A 27 -5.33 18.12 7.88
N VAL A 28 -6.06 17.64 6.90
CA VAL A 28 -6.18 18.24 5.57
C VAL A 28 -7.62 18.68 5.40
N PRO A 29 -7.90 19.96 5.61
CA PRO A 29 -9.27 20.46 5.65
C PRO A 29 -10.09 20.03 4.43
N GLY A 30 -11.27 19.47 4.66
CA GLY A 30 -12.20 19.01 3.62
C GLY A 30 -11.86 17.66 2.99
N PHE A 31 -10.86 16.92 3.51
CA PHE A 31 -10.50 15.59 3.04
C PHE A 31 -10.31 14.61 4.20
N PRO A 32 -10.70 13.34 4.04
CA PRO A 32 -10.46 12.33 5.07
C PRO A 32 -8.97 11.92 5.12
N ASP A 33 -8.35 12.09 6.30
CA ASP A 33 -7.03 11.58 6.64
C ASP A 33 -7.18 10.27 7.41
N ILE A 34 -6.56 9.18 6.93
CA ILE A 34 -6.91 7.81 7.35
C ILE A 34 -5.68 6.94 7.60
N ASN A 35 -5.85 5.94 8.48
CA ASN A 35 -4.89 4.89 8.80
C ASN A 35 -3.49 5.40 9.15
N PRO A 36 -3.36 6.17 10.24
CA PRO A 36 -2.06 6.62 10.70
C PRO A 36 -1.21 5.46 11.18
N ILE A 37 0.10 5.55 10.90
CA ILE A 37 1.12 4.71 11.52
C ILE A 37 2.18 5.61 12.16
N LEU A 38 2.62 5.23 13.36
CA LEU A 38 3.70 5.89 14.08
C LEU A 38 4.85 4.93 14.30
N PHE A 39 6.06 5.38 14.03
CA PHE A 39 7.28 4.61 14.29
C PHE A 39 8.49 5.54 14.44
N LEU A 40 9.55 5.00 15.01
CA LEU A 40 10.86 5.65 15.07
C LEU A 40 11.76 5.05 13.98
N ASP A 41 12.52 5.90 13.31
CA ASP A 41 13.58 5.46 12.42
C ASP A 41 14.91 5.23 13.19
N THR A 42 15.95 4.85 12.47
CA THR A 42 17.27 4.58 13.04
C THR A 42 18.03 5.82 13.54
N GLN A 43 17.52 7.02 13.24
CA GLN A 43 18.04 8.29 13.72
C GLN A 43 17.23 8.85 14.90
N ASP A 44 16.36 8.01 15.51
CA ASP A 44 15.45 8.42 16.60
C ASP A 44 14.50 9.56 16.21
N ARG A 45 14.11 9.64 14.94
CA ARG A 45 13.11 10.58 14.48
C ARG A 45 11.74 9.90 14.48
N LEU A 46 10.73 10.60 14.97
CA LEU A 46 9.34 10.13 14.94
C LEU A 46 8.74 10.39 13.55
N TRP A 47 8.24 9.34 12.96
CA TRP A 47 7.46 9.39 11.71
C TRP A 47 5.99 9.20 12.01
N LEU A 48 5.17 10.07 11.45
CA LEU A 48 3.74 9.87 11.25
C LEU A 48 3.49 9.68 9.75
N MET A 49 3.00 8.53 9.36
CA MET A 49 2.52 8.31 8.00
C MET A 49 1.02 8.04 8.00
N TRP A 50 0.34 8.52 6.99
CA TRP A 50 -1.08 8.31 6.75
C TRP A 50 -1.38 8.48 5.26
N TYR A 51 -2.63 8.37 4.87
CA TYR A 51 -3.04 8.80 3.55
C TYR A 51 -4.30 9.67 3.61
N THR A 52 -4.38 10.60 2.68
CA THR A 52 -5.54 11.46 2.45
C THR A 52 -6.32 10.91 1.26
N VAL A 53 -7.63 10.80 1.38
CA VAL A 53 -8.51 10.31 0.29
C VAL A 53 -9.06 11.52 -0.48
N ILE A 54 -8.54 11.74 -1.69
CA ILE A 54 -8.76 12.98 -2.44
C ILE A 54 -10.19 13.10 -3.00
N ALA A 55 -10.73 11.99 -3.52
CA ALA A 55 -12.04 11.99 -4.19
C ALA A 55 -13.04 11.01 -3.56
N ASN A 56 -12.93 10.81 -2.25
CA ASN A 56 -13.75 9.89 -1.47
C ASN A 56 -13.80 8.45 -2.05
N GLN A 57 -12.71 8.05 -2.75
CA GLN A 57 -12.49 6.74 -3.32
C GLN A 57 -11.11 6.23 -2.89
N TRP A 58 -11.02 4.97 -2.48
CA TRP A 58 -9.76 4.36 -2.03
C TRP A 58 -8.63 4.48 -3.06
N GLU A 59 -8.98 4.40 -4.34
CA GLU A 59 -8.07 4.52 -5.46
C GLU A 59 -7.45 5.92 -5.60
N THR A 60 -7.95 6.90 -4.85
CA THR A 60 -7.43 8.27 -4.82
C THR A 60 -6.63 8.57 -3.55
N SER A 61 -6.30 7.55 -2.77
CA SER A 61 -5.47 7.68 -1.57
C SER A 61 -4.08 8.22 -1.92
N LEU A 62 -3.69 9.29 -1.22
CA LEU A 62 -2.39 9.92 -1.38
C LEU A 62 -1.58 9.73 -0.10
N PRO A 63 -0.54 8.87 -0.10
CA PRO A 63 0.30 8.66 1.07
C PRO A 63 1.08 9.93 1.43
N LYS A 64 1.09 10.27 2.71
CA LYS A 64 1.77 11.42 3.28
C LYS A 64 2.58 11.01 4.49
N TYR A 65 3.54 11.85 4.86
CA TYR A 65 4.29 11.67 6.09
C TYR A 65 4.73 13.00 6.70
N ARG A 66 4.97 12.93 8.01
CA ARG A 66 5.61 13.99 8.81
C ARG A 66 6.73 13.40 9.62
N ILE A 67 7.77 14.17 9.86
CA ILE A 67 8.92 13.78 10.66
C ILE A 67 9.13 14.78 11.79
N SER A 68 9.44 14.29 12.98
CA SER A 68 9.79 15.10 14.15
C SER A 68 11.07 14.60 14.80
N GLU A 69 12.05 15.48 14.95
CA GLU A 69 13.30 15.24 15.68
C GLU A 69 13.18 15.55 17.17
N ASN A 70 12.13 16.26 17.56
CA ASN A 70 11.94 16.75 18.92
C ASN A 70 10.60 16.31 19.53
N TYR A 71 10.14 15.12 19.16
CA TYR A 71 8.81 14.61 19.53
C TYR A 71 8.58 14.44 21.01
N MET A 72 9.63 14.31 21.83
CA MET A 72 9.55 14.14 23.29
C MET A 72 9.54 15.45 24.09
N LYS A 73 9.94 16.56 23.50
CA LYS A 73 10.27 17.80 24.24
C LYS A 73 9.09 18.67 24.64
N GLN A 74 7.87 18.32 24.27
CA GLN A 74 6.69 19.17 24.53
C GLN A 74 5.45 18.37 24.86
N ALA A 75 4.53 18.98 25.61
CA ALA A 75 3.17 18.48 25.74
C ALA A 75 2.40 18.72 24.43
N GLY A 76 1.44 17.86 24.13
CA GLY A 76 0.64 17.97 22.90
C GLY A 76 1.32 17.40 21.66
N PRO A 77 0.98 17.92 20.45
CA PRO A 77 1.48 17.36 19.21
C PRO A 77 3.01 17.53 19.07
N PRO A 78 3.69 16.56 18.41
CA PRO A 78 5.10 16.72 18.06
C PRO A 78 5.32 17.97 17.21
N LYS A 79 6.48 18.61 17.38
CA LYS A 79 6.91 19.64 16.46
C LYS A 79 7.42 18.98 15.18
N TRP A 80 6.66 19.10 14.12
CA TRP A 80 7.02 18.55 12.83
C TRP A 80 8.11 19.40 12.17
N SER A 81 9.25 18.81 11.87
CA SER A 81 10.38 19.44 11.16
C SER A 81 10.29 19.28 9.65
N TRP A 82 9.58 18.26 9.19
CA TRP A 82 9.39 17.95 7.77
C TRP A 82 8.01 17.35 7.51
N GLN A 83 7.47 17.59 6.32
CA GLN A 83 6.30 16.90 5.80
C GLN A 83 6.36 16.82 4.27
N ASP A 84 5.89 15.73 3.72
CA ASP A 84 5.81 15.53 2.27
C ASP A 84 4.79 14.46 1.88
N VAL A 85 4.63 14.29 0.58
CA VAL A 85 3.87 13.22 -0.06
C VAL A 85 4.85 12.12 -0.48
N LEU A 86 4.52 10.87 -0.17
CA LEU A 86 5.29 9.75 -0.69
C LEU A 86 4.79 9.39 -2.10
N HIS A 87 5.57 9.76 -3.11
CA HIS A 87 5.28 9.44 -4.49
C HIS A 87 5.58 7.98 -4.79
N VAL A 88 4.56 7.15 -4.80
CA VAL A 88 4.71 5.72 -5.15
C VAL A 88 4.94 5.60 -6.66
N LYS A 89 6.08 5.03 -7.02
CA LYS A 89 6.50 4.82 -8.42
C LYS A 89 6.86 3.35 -8.64
N PRO A 90 5.88 2.45 -8.71
CA PRO A 90 6.17 1.04 -8.90
C PRO A 90 6.78 0.78 -10.29
N GLY A 91 7.73 -0.14 -10.36
CA GLY A 91 8.37 -0.54 -11.63
C GLY A 91 9.45 0.41 -12.12
N ASP A 92 9.62 0.48 -13.43
CA ASP A 92 10.65 1.26 -14.11
C ASP A 92 10.29 2.75 -14.28
N SER A 93 9.38 3.21 -13.51
CA SER A 93 8.62 4.46 -13.57
C SER A 93 9.32 5.63 -14.27
N SER A 94 8.90 5.91 -15.49
CA SER A 94 9.08 7.20 -16.09
C SER A 94 8.09 8.22 -15.54
N GLU A 95 8.29 9.50 -15.83
CA GLU A 95 7.30 10.55 -15.52
C GLU A 95 5.92 10.28 -16.12
N ARG A 96 5.87 9.50 -17.18
CA ARG A 96 4.65 9.07 -17.87
C ARG A 96 3.88 7.95 -17.13
N GLY A 97 4.37 7.49 -15.97
CA GLY A 97 3.78 6.39 -15.21
C GLY A 97 4.09 5.02 -15.80
N ILE A 98 3.31 4.01 -15.40
CA ILE A 98 3.52 2.62 -15.78
C ILE A 98 3.21 2.42 -17.27
N GLN A 99 4.11 1.75 -17.99
CA GLN A 99 3.96 1.42 -19.40
C GLN A 99 3.74 -0.09 -19.60
N PRO A 100 3.15 -0.54 -20.71
CA PRO A 100 2.86 -1.97 -20.93
C PRO A 100 4.07 -2.90 -20.86
N GLY A 101 5.26 -2.44 -21.14
CA GLY A 101 6.51 -3.20 -21.05
C GLY A 101 7.24 -3.07 -19.71
N ASP A 102 6.70 -2.31 -18.78
CA ASP A 102 7.28 -2.02 -17.48
C ASP A 102 7.48 -3.28 -16.63
N ARG A 103 8.55 -3.31 -15.86
CA ARG A 103 8.85 -4.39 -14.90
C ARG A 103 7.69 -4.68 -13.97
N PHE A 104 6.96 -3.65 -13.53
CA PHE A 104 5.78 -3.80 -12.69
C PHE A 104 4.68 -4.64 -13.37
N VAL A 105 4.38 -4.34 -14.65
CA VAL A 105 3.38 -5.09 -15.43
C VAL A 105 3.83 -6.54 -15.66
N LYS A 106 5.08 -6.73 -16.06
CA LYS A 106 5.67 -8.08 -16.25
C LYS A 106 5.66 -8.91 -14.97
N SER A 107 5.94 -8.25 -13.82
CA SER A 107 5.89 -8.93 -12.52
C SER A 107 4.46 -9.34 -12.14
N ILE A 108 3.48 -8.51 -12.42
CA ILE A 108 2.06 -8.88 -12.23
C ILE A 108 1.71 -10.09 -13.11
N GLU A 109 2.06 -10.08 -14.38
CA GLU A 109 1.79 -11.21 -15.30
C GLU A 109 2.39 -12.52 -14.78
N ARG A 110 3.68 -12.49 -14.41
CA ARG A 110 4.38 -13.65 -13.87
C ARG A 110 3.72 -14.19 -12.60
N GLN A 111 3.41 -13.32 -11.65
CA GLN A 111 2.84 -13.71 -10.37
C GLN A 111 1.41 -14.23 -10.49
N ILE A 112 0.61 -13.72 -11.43
CA ILE A 112 -0.69 -14.30 -11.78
C ILE A 112 -0.55 -15.76 -12.23
N GLU A 113 0.43 -16.07 -13.09
CA GLU A 113 0.70 -17.44 -13.52
C GLU A 113 1.13 -18.36 -12.37
N GLU A 114 2.02 -17.85 -11.50
CA GLU A 114 2.49 -18.58 -10.32
C GLU A 114 1.35 -18.85 -9.34
N TYR A 115 0.50 -17.87 -9.10
CA TYR A 115 -0.67 -18.02 -8.23
C TYR A 115 -1.73 -18.96 -8.86
N ALA A 116 -1.91 -18.91 -10.16
CA ALA A 116 -2.80 -19.84 -10.88
C ALA A 116 -2.37 -21.30 -10.69
N LYS A 117 -1.07 -21.59 -10.80
CA LYS A 117 -0.53 -22.93 -10.53
C LYS A 117 -0.80 -23.36 -9.10
N TYR A 118 -0.59 -22.45 -8.13
CA TYR A 118 -0.86 -22.73 -6.72
C TYR A 118 -2.34 -23.08 -6.48
N ILE A 119 -3.30 -22.29 -7.01
CA ILE A 119 -4.74 -22.57 -6.81
C ILE A 119 -5.14 -23.90 -7.48
N SER A 120 -4.64 -24.19 -8.67
CA SER A 120 -4.96 -25.43 -9.37
C SER A 120 -4.49 -26.68 -8.63
N GLN A 121 -3.43 -26.57 -7.83
CA GLN A 121 -2.92 -27.67 -7.00
C GLN A 121 -3.60 -27.78 -5.64
N SER A 122 -4.08 -26.66 -5.11
CA SER A 122 -4.61 -26.56 -3.73
C SER A 122 -6.12 -26.70 -3.63
N ALA A 123 -6.85 -26.44 -4.70
CA ALA A 123 -8.29 -26.48 -4.73
C ALA A 123 -8.79 -27.60 -5.66
N ASN A 124 -9.80 -28.38 -5.22
CA ASN A 124 -10.52 -29.34 -6.07
C ASN A 124 -11.36 -28.63 -7.16
N ILE A 125 -10.74 -27.71 -7.89
CA ILE A 125 -11.37 -26.93 -8.96
C ILE A 125 -10.87 -27.50 -10.28
N SER A 126 -11.78 -27.70 -11.22
CA SER A 126 -11.39 -28.19 -12.55
C SER A 126 -10.44 -27.22 -13.24
N GLU A 127 -9.53 -27.73 -14.04
CA GLU A 127 -8.56 -26.92 -14.79
C GLU A 127 -9.25 -25.85 -15.66
N GLN A 128 -10.39 -26.19 -16.27
CA GLN A 128 -11.17 -25.27 -17.08
C GLN A 128 -11.74 -24.10 -16.26
N ALA A 129 -12.27 -24.39 -15.06
CA ALA A 129 -12.78 -23.36 -14.16
C ALA A 129 -11.65 -22.44 -13.66
N THR A 130 -10.50 -23.03 -13.31
CA THR A 130 -9.30 -22.28 -12.92
C THR A 130 -8.85 -21.34 -14.05
N ARG A 131 -8.73 -21.82 -15.27
CA ARG A 131 -8.36 -20.99 -16.44
C ARG A 131 -9.32 -19.82 -16.65
N LYS A 132 -10.63 -20.03 -16.52
CA LYS A 132 -11.63 -18.97 -16.67
C LYS A 132 -11.47 -17.86 -15.61
N ILE A 133 -11.30 -18.27 -14.35
CA ILE A 133 -11.08 -17.34 -13.23
C ILE A 133 -9.79 -16.53 -13.44
N VAL A 134 -8.70 -17.23 -13.75
CA VAL A 134 -7.37 -16.62 -13.95
C VAL A 134 -7.37 -15.66 -15.14
N ASN A 135 -7.97 -16.03 -16.27
CA ASN A 135 -8.03 -15.15 -17.44
C ASN A 135 -8.82 -13.87 -17.16
N ARG A 136 -9.94 -13.98 -16.44
CA ARG A 136 -10.72 -12.81 -16.03
C ARG A 136 -9.91 -11.92 -15.07
N TRP A 137 -9.28 -12.50 -14.08
CA TRP A 137 -8.46 -11.79 -13.10
C TRP A 137 -7.24 -11.15 -13.75
N ARG A 138 -6.55 -11.88 -14.65
CA ARG A 138 -5.45 -11.34 -15.45
C ARG A 138 -5.89 -10.10 -16.24
N ALA A 139 -6.97 -10.19 -16.99
CA ALA A 139 -7.48 -9.07 -17.77
C ALA A 139 -7.80 -7.86 -16.88
N GLU A 140 -8.39 -8.08 -15.71
CA GLU A 140 -8.70 -7.05 -14.75
C GLU A 140 -7.44 -6.38 -14.17
N LEU A 141 -6.47 -7.15 -13.69
CA LEU A 141 -5.24 -6.61 -13.09
C LEU A 141 -4.35 -5.89 -14.11
N LEU A 142 -4.20 -6.48 -15.30
CA LEU A 142 -3.42 -5.85 -16.37
C LEU A 142 -4.10 -4.58 -16.89
N GLY A 143 -5.42 -4.59 -17.00
CA GLY A 143 -6.18 -3.39 -17.32
C GLY A 143 -5.94 -2.28 -16.30
N LYS A 144 -6.00 -2.60 -15.00
CA LYS A 144 -5.66 -1.67 -13.91
C LYS A 144 -4.21 -1.20 -13.97
N ALA A 145 -3.26 -2.11 -14.18
CA ALA A 145 -1.83 -1.78 -14.28
C ALA A 145 -1.53 -0.87 -15.49
N ARG A 146 -2.24 -1.06 -16.59
CA ARG A 146 -2.20 -0.17 -17.76
C ARG A 146 -3.03 1.10 -17.57
N GLY A 147 -3.77 1.19 -16.48
CA GLY A 147 -4.67 2.28 -16.12
C GLY A 147 -6.06 2.19 -16.74
N GLU A 148 -6.40 1.09 -17.30
CA GLU A 148 -7.76 0.84 -17.75
C GLU A 148 -8.65 0.56 -16.53
N ASN A 149 -9.82 1.18 -16.45
CA ASN A 149 -10.84 0.92 -15.42
C ASN A 149 -10.44 1.18 -13.94
N MET A 150 -9.43 1.97 -13.65
CA MET A 150 -9.09 2.31 -12.25
C MET A 150 -10.21 3.09 -11.55
N ILE A 151 -11.07 3.78 -12.28
CA ILE A 151 -12.24 4.47 -11.74
C ILE A 151 -13.51 3.79 -12.24
N ARG A 152 -13.87 2.67 -11.66
CA ARG A 152 -15.12 1.97 -12.02
C ARG A 152 -16.40 2.76 -11.67
N ARG A 153 -16.36 3.71 -10.74
CA ARG A 153 -17.53 4.45 -10.25
C ARG A 153 -17.57 5.90 -10.69
N GLY A 154 -16.48 6.47 -11.16
CA GLY A 154 -16.41 7.81 -11.70
C GLY A 154 -16.61 7.81 -13.21
N ARG A 155 -17.78 7.46 -13.68
CA ARG A 155 -18.14 7.67 -15.08
C ARG A 155 -18.24 9.16 -15.31
N LEU A 156 -17.36 9.71 -16.12
CA LEU A 156 -17.58 11.02 -16.69
C LEU A 156 -18.80 10.91 -17.61
N LEU A 157 -19.84 11.61 -17.26
CA LEU A 157 -20.99 11.79 -18.11
C LEU A 157 -20.72 13.02 -18.99
N ASP A 158 -21.02 12.91 -20.28
CA ASP A 158 -21.08 14.08 -21.13
C ASP A 158 -22.31 14.96 -20.78
N ALA A 159 -22.43 16.09 -21.43
CA ALA A 159 -23.56 17.01 -21.22
C ALA A 159 -24.94 16.38 -21.50
N THR A 160 -25.00 15.22 -22.15
CA THR A 160 -26.24 14.47 -22.42
C THR A 160 -26.50 13.36 -21.42
N GLY A 161 -25.64 13.19 -20.40
CA GLY A 161 -25.74 12.13 -19.40
C GLY A 161 -25.25 10.77 -19.90
N LYS A 162 -24.64 10.69 -21.08
CA LYS A 162 -24.01 9.47 -21.58
C LYS A 162 -22.61 9.30 -21.03
N SER A 163 -22.29 8.07 -20.63
CA SER A 163 -20.93 7.70 -20.23
C SER A 163 -19.98 7.93 -21.39
N THR A 164 -19.00 8.81 -21.21
CA THR A 164 -17.87 8.87 -22.11
C THR A 164 -16.93 7.75 -21.74
N GLU A 165 -16.60 6.86 -22.65
CA GLU A 165 -15.61 5.81 -22.46
C GLU A 165 -14.18 6.35 -22.39
N LYS A 166 -14.00 7.66 -22.55
CA LYS A 166 -12.70 8.32 -22.40
C LYS A 166 -12.33 8.32 -20.93
N GLN A 167 -11.53 7.39 -20.61
CA GLN A 167 -10.96 7.22 -19.31
C GLN A 167 -10.01 8.39 -19.03
N LEU A 168 -10.09 8.96 -17.81
CA LEU A 168 -9.15 9.98 -17.36
C LEU A 168 -7.73 9.41 -17.39
N GLY A 169 -6.83 10.18 -17.96
CA GLY A 169 -5.44 9.75 -18.19
C GLY A 169 -4.72 9.24 -16.93
N TYR A 170 -4.25 8.09 -17.03
CA TYR A 170 -3.84 7.13 -16.04
C TYR A 170 -2.56 7.31 -15.32
N ALA A 171 -1.64 8.15 -15.75
CA ALA A 171 -0.33 8.32 -15.15
C ALA A 171 -0.42 8.70 -13.65
N TYR A 172 -1.46 9.44 -13.27
CA TYR A 172 -1.68 9.87 -11.89
C TYR A 172 -2.24 8.76 -11.00
N PHE A 173 -3.18 7.99 -11.47
CA PHE A 173 -3.87 6.99 -10.65
C PHE A 173 -2.98 5.82 -10.22
N ARG A 174 -1.91 5.56 -10.96
CA ARG A 174 -0.94 4.52 -10.62
C ARG A 174 0.02 4.94 -9.52
N ARG A 175 0.14 6.25 -9.27
CA ARG A 175 0.88 6.83 -8.16
C ARG A 175 0.01 7.11 -6.94
N MET A 176 -1.30 7.05 -7.11
CA MET A 176 -2.30 7.14 -6.04
C MET A 176 -2.95 5.78 -5.79
N GLY A 177 -3.76 5.70 -4.73
CA GLY A 177 -4.44 4.49 -4.33
C GLY A 177 -3.58 3.55 -3.49
N TRP A 178 -2.38 3.97 -3.12
CA TRP A 178 -1.51 3.25 -2.19
C TRP A 178 -1.78 3.70 -0.76
N GLN A 179 -1.90 2.73 0.11
CA GLN A 179 -2.42 2.90 1.45
C GLN A 179 -1.51 2.27 2.49
N THR A 180 -1.35 2.92 3.64
CA THR A 180 -0.66 2.39 4.83
C THR A 180 -1.66 1.71 5.76
N LYS A 181 -1.21 0.75 6.56
CA LYS A 181 -2.02 0.16 7.65
C LYS A 181 -1.15 -0.27 8.82
N ASN A 182 -0.04 -0.90 8.56
CA ASN A 182 0.83 -1.48 9.56
C ASN A 182 2.17 -0.74 9.61
N LYS A 183 2.88 -0.89 10.74
CA LYS A 183 4.13 -0.18 11.01
C LYS A 183 5.20 -0.47 9.98
N ALA A 184 6.09 0.50 9.79
CA ALA A 184 7.37 0.30 9.13
C ALA A 184 8.20 -0.76 9.84
N VAL A 185 9.05 -1.45 9.06
CA VAL A 185 10.03 -2.39 9.58
C VAL A 185 11.43 -1.84 9.33
N ILE A 186 12.21 -1.74 10.39
CA ILE A 186 13.64 -1.44 10.30
C ILE A 186 14.36 -2.77 10.08
N VAL A 187 14.90 -2.95 8.88
CA VAL A 187 15.59 -4.18 8.49
C VAL A 187 17.01 -4.19 9.05
N ASP A 188 17.68 -3.08 8.94
CA ASP A 188 19.00 -2.83 9.50
C ASP A 188 19.19 -1.33 9.79
N LYS A 189 20.42 -0.91 10.11
CA LYS A 189 20.71 0.49 10.46
C LYS A 189 20.40 1.51 9.36
N ASN A 190 20.28 1.07 8.10
CA ASN A 190 20.04 1.96 6.98
C ASN A 190 18.67 1.69 6.32
N ARG A 191 18.26 0.40 6.23
CA ARG A 191 17.08 0.01 5.47
C ARG A 191 15.81 0.02 6.30
N MET A 192 14.85 0.77 5.81
CA MET A 192 13.48 0.83 6.32
C MET A 192 12.48 0.45 5.22
N ILE A 193 11.47 -0.32 5.58
CA ILE A 193 10.42 -0.78 4.67
C ILE A 193 9.05 -0.33 5.20
N ILE A 194 8.30 0.35 4.35
CA ILE A 194 6.90 0.71 4.61
C ILE A 194 6.01 -0.24 3.82
N PRO A 195 5.18 -1.06 4.48
CA PRO A 195 4.26 -1.94 3.80
C PRO A 195 3.04 -1.16 3.30
N PHE A 196 2.87 -1.13 1.97
CA PHE A 196 1.73 -0.55 1.28
C PHE A 196 0.82 -1.62 0.69
N TYR A 197 -0.43 -1.24 0.46
CA TYR A 197 -1.39 -2.00 -0.34
C TYR A 197 -2.23 -1.05 -1.19
N SER A 198 -2.97 -1.61 -2.12
CA SER A 198 -3.95 -0.88 -2.91
C SER A 198 -5.26 -1.65 -3.00
N ASP A 199 -6.36 -1.05 -2.57
CA ASP A 199 -7.70 -1.62 -2.78
C ASP A 199 -8.06 -1.66 -4.26
N GLY A 200 -7.57 -0.72 -5.05
CA GLY A 200 -7.77 -0.69 -6.50
C GLY A 200 -7.14 -1.89 -7.21
N PHE A 201 -5.92 -2.26 -6.84
CA PHE A 201 -5.24 -3.44 -7.36
C PHE A 201 -5.57 -4.72 -6.59
N SER A 202 -6.01 -4.63 -5.35
CA SER A 202 -6.20 -5.76 -4.42
C SER A 202 -4.91 -6.55 -4.17
N PHE A 203 -3.77 -5.88 -4.09
CA PHE A 203 -2.48 -6.48 -3.71
C PHE A 203 -1.56 -5.50 -2.96
N SER A 204 -0.41 -5.99 -2.53
CA SER A 204 0.55 -5.28 -1.69
C SER A 204 1.81 -4.87 -2.44
N LEU A 205 2.50 -3.84 -1.94
CA LEU A 205 3.77 -3.31 -2.45
C LEU A 205 4.59 -2.78 -1.26
N MET A 206 5.91 -2.84 -1.34
CA MET A 206 6.78 -2.30 -0.32
C MET A 206 7.49 -1.04 -0.83
N ALA A 207 7.43 0.05 -0.06
CA ALA A 207 8.31 1.19 -0.25
C ALA A 207 9.55 1.00 0.64
N ILE A 208 10.72 1.17 0.05
CA ILE A 208 12.01 0.86 0.67
C ILE A 208 12.88 2.11 0.59
N THR A 209 13.51 2.48 1.70
CA THR A 209 14.53 3.50 1.74
C THR A 209 15.78 2.97 2.44
N ASP A 210 16.95 3.35 1.97
CA ASP A 210 18.26 3.03 2.55
C ASP A 210 18.96 4.27 3.13
N ASP A 211 18.31 5.41 3.10
CA ASP A 211 18.81 6.73 3.50
C ASP A 211 17.81 7.53 4.35
N CYS A 212 17.02 6.81 5.15
CA CYS A 212 16.06 7.39 6.09
C CYS A 212 15.02 8.32 5.42
N GLY A 213 14.61 7.98 4.20
CA GLY A 213 13.50 8.63 3.49
C GLY A 213 13.89 9.70 2.48
N ASP A 214 15.18 9.94 2.24
CA ASP A 214 15.64 10.88 1.22
C ASP A 214 15.35 10.33 -0.19
N ASN A 215 15.57 9.02 -0.38
CA ASN A 215 15.23 8.33 -1.62
C ASN A 215 14.37 7.08 -1.36
N TRP A 216 13.48 6.79 -2.31
CA TRP A 216 12.57 5.67 -2.25
C TRP A 216 12.67 4.78 -3.47
N GLN A 217 12.75 3.47 -3.24
CA GLN A 217 12.57 2.45 -4.25
C GLN A 217 11.37 1.58 -3.87
N PHE A 218 10.84 0.84 -4.83
CA PHE A 218 9.65 0.02 -4.63
C PHE A 218 9.93 -1.42 -5.01
N SER A 219 9.40 -2.35 -4.21
CA SER A 219 9.52 -3.78 -4.47
C SER A 219 8.80 -4.18 -5.76
N GLU A 220 8.99 -5.43 -6.20
CA GLU A 220 7.98 -6.08 -6.99
C GLU A 220 6.66 -6.12 -6.21
N PRO A 221 5.50 -6.03 -6.90
CA PRO A 221 4.21 -6.19 -6.24
C PRO A 221 4.08 -7.62 -5.69
N LEU A 222 3.34 -7.79 -4.60
CA LEU A 222 2.96 -9.09 -4.07
C LEU A 222 1.56 -9.40 -4.57
N VAL A 223 1.44 -10.22 -5.60
CA VAL A 223 0.18 -10.47 -6.30
C VAL A 223 -0.40 -11.83 -5.91
N GLY A 224 -1.60 -11.80 -5.35
CA GLY A 224 -2.43 -12.94 -5.01
C GLY A 224 -3.91 -12.57 -5.10
N ALA A 225 -4.81 -13.41 -4.64
CA ALA A 225 -6.25 -13.15 -4.71
C ALA A 225 -6.73 -12.21 -3.59
N GLY A 226 -6.30 -10.96 -3.61
CA GLY A 226 -6.78 -9.94 -2.67
C GLY A 226 -5.93 -9.81 -1.40
N ASN A 227 -4.64 -9.99 -1.51
CA ASN A 227 -3.68 -9.87 -0.42
C ASN A 227 -3.32 -8.41 -0.12
N ILE A 228 -4.08 -7.80 0.76
CA ILE A 228 -3.94 -6.39 1.17
C ILE A 228 -3.48 -6.26 2.63
N GLN A 229 -3.19 -5.03 3.06
CA GLN A 229 -2.84 -4.67 4.44
C GLN A 229 -1.66 -5.49 5.01
N PRO A 230 -0.50 -5.50 4.34
CA PRO A 230 0.65 -6.30 4.74
C PRO A 230 1.21 -5.87 6.10
N SER A 231 1.61 -6.85 6.89
CA SER A 231 2.44 -6.68 8.09
C SER A 231 3.71 -7.49 7.91
N ILE A 232 4.87 -6.89 8.14
CA ILE A 232 6.16 -7.53 7.91
C ILE A 232 6.82 -7.89 9.25
N ALA A 233 7.33 -9.11 9.34
CA ALA A 233 8.21 -9.55 10.40
C ALA A 233 9.58 -9.94 9.83
N LYS A 234 10.66 -9.63 10.56
CA LYS A 234 12.01 -10.08 10.25
C LYS A 234 12.36 -11.26 11.13
N LYS A 235 12.76 -12.37 10.53
CA LYS A 235 13.28 -13.54 11.22
C LYS A 235 14.73 -13.32 11.66
N THR A 236 15.21 -14.20 12.54
CA THR A 236 16.60 -14.18 13.02
C THR A 236 17.63 -14.43 11.93
N ASP A 237 17.27 -15.18 10.88
CA ASP A 237 18.10 -15.43 9.70
C ASP A 237 18.09 -14.27 8.68
N GLY A 238 17.40 -13.16 8.98
CA GLY A 238 17.26 -12.01 8.10
C GLY A 238 16.11 -12.10 7.09
N THR A 239 15.48 -13.26 6.94
CA THR A 239 14.31 -13.41 6.05
C THR A 239 13.17 -12.52 6.52
N LEU A 240 12.58 -11.78 5.59
CA LEU A 240 11.35 -11.02 5.84
C LEU A 240 10.13 -11.88 5.50
N VAL A 241 9.12 -11.80 6.33
CA VAL A 241 7.84 -12.47 6.13
C VAL A 241 6.73 -11.43 6.14
N ALA A 242 5.97 -11.37 5.05
CA ALA A 242 4.77 -10.54 4.96
C ALA A 242 3.53 -11.40 5.21
N TYR A 243 2.74 -11.03 6.21
CA TYR A 243 1.39 -11.53 6.42
C TYR A 243 0.40 -10.51 5.92
N MET A 244 -0.58 -10.94 5.12
CA MET A 244 -1.51 -10.06 4.44
C MET A 244 -2.94 -10.52 4.68
N ARG A 245 -3.84 -9.56 4.85
CA ARG A 245 -5.27 -9.83 4.93
C ARG A 245 -5.76 -10.38 3.59
N ASP A 246 -6.58 -11.42 3.64
CA ASP A 246 -7.32 -11.91 2.49
C ASP A 246 -8.60 -11.07 2.25
N ASN A 247 -8.63 -10.35 1.15
CA ASN A 247 -9.79 -9.61 0.66
C ASN A 247 -10.48 -10.33 -0.53
N GLY A 248 -9.99 -11.50 -0.91
CA GLY A 248 -10.54 -12.34 -1.97
C GLY A 248 -11.82 -13.09 -1.58
N PRO A 249 -12.21 -14.10 -2.34
CA PRO A 249 -13.37 -14.95 -2.02
C PRO A 249 -13.10 -15.87 -0.81
N ALA A 250 -14.14 -16.44 -0.26
CA ALA A 250 -14.01 -17.46 0.79
C ALA A 250 -13.39 -18.77 0.21
N PRO A 251 -12.68 -19.55 1.07
CA PRO A 251 -12.41 -19.35 2.48
C PRO A 251 -11.38 -18.25 2.72
N LYS A 252 -11.60 -17.42 3.78
CA LYS A 252 -10.69 -16.36 4.16
C LYS A 252 -9.52 -16.91 4.98
N ARG A 253 -8.30 -16.74 4.48
CA ARG A 253 -7.06 -17.10 5.17
C ARG A 253 -6.06 -15.96 5.09
N LEU A 254 -5.16 -15.89 6.04
CA LEU A 254 -4.05 -14.95 5.90
C LEU A 254 -3.17 -15.40 4.73
N HIS A 255 -2.82 -14.46 3.89
CA HIS A 255 -1.81 -14.68 2.86
C HIS A 255 -0.40 -14.44 3.41
N ILE A 256 0.55 -15.21 2.92
CA ILE A 256 1.95 -15.14 3.31
C ILE A 256 2.85 -15.03 2.09
N SER A 257 3.94 -14.27 2.22
CA SER A 257 5.04 -14.21 1.26
C SER A 257 6.35 -13.92 2.00
N THR A 258 7.48 -14.33 1.45
CA THR A 258 8.80 -14.15 2.06
C THR A 258 9.77 -13.47 1.12
N SER A 259 10.70 -12.70 1.68
CA SER A 259 11.79 -12.06 0.95
C SER A 259 13.14 -12.38 1.61
N LYS A 260 14.17 -12.62 0.79
CA LYS A 260 15.54 -12.85 1.22
C LYS A 260 16.53 -11.80 0.73
N ASP A 261 16.05 -10.79 0.02
CA ASP A 261 16.83 -9.70 -0.59
C ASP A 261 16.48 -8.32 -0.02
N GLY A 262 16.03 -8.31 1.24
CA GLY A 262 15.70 -7.06 1.93
C GLY A 262 14.42 -6.40 1.42
N GLY A 263 13.48 -7.19 0.92
CA GLY A 263 12.14 -6.72 0.54
C GLY A 263 11.98 -6.30 -0.91
N LEU A 264 12.98 -6.48 -1.76
CA LEU A 264 12.92 -6.12 -3.19
C LEU A 264 12.06 -7.08 -3.99
N THR A 265 12.29 -8.39 -3.80
CA THR A 265 11.49 -9.44 -4.40
C THR A 265 10.86 -10.34 -3.33
N TRP A 266 9.77 -10.99 -3.68
CA TRP A 266 8.96 -11.77 -2.77
C TRP A 266 8.59 -13.12 -3.38
N SER A 267 8.51 -14.14 -2.54
CA SER A 267 8.01 -15.44 -2.97
C SER A 267 6.56 -15.37 -3.44
N PRO A 268 6.09 -16.33 -4.25
CA PRO A 268 4.67 -16.41 -4.61
C PRO A 268 3.77 -16.35 -3.37
N VAL A 269 2.69 -15.56 -3.46
CA VAL A 269 1.70 -15.44 -2.40
C VAL A 269 0.99 -16.78 -2.21
N ARG A 270 0.82 -17.20 -0.96
CA ARG A 270 0.12 -18.42 -0.57
C ARG A 270 -0.71 -18.18 0.68
N ASP A 271 -1.66 -19.07 0.95
CA ASP A 271 -2.33 -19.11 2.24
C ASP A 271 -1.32 -19.46 3.34
N SER A 272 -1.48 -18.84 4.51
CA SER A 272 -0.80 -19.29 5.71
C SER A 272 -1.43 -20.61 6.19
N GLU A 273 -0.61 -21.44 6.81
CA GLU A 273 -1.07 -22.67 7.47
C GLU A 273 -2.00 -22.37 8.66
#